data_92cb6571bc5c299af5fbb0fb48e48d5d
#
_entry.id   92cb6571bc5c299af5fbb0fb48e48d5d
#
_cell.length_a   1.000
_cell.length_b   1.000
_cell.length_c   1.000
_cell.angle_alpha   90.00
_cell.angle_beta   90.00
_cell.angle_gamma   90.00
#
_symmetry.space_group_name_H-M   'P 1'
#
loop_
_entity.id
_entity.type
_entity.pdbx_description
1 polymer ?
#
loop_
_entity_poly.entity_id
_entity_poly.type
_entity_poly.pdbx_seq_one_letter_code
_entity_poly.pdbx_strand_id
1 'polypeptide(L)'
;MTIGQHDTESARRQPYEYVIIGGGIHGTCLANYLLTDGGYAHGEVRIVEPRDELLASFERKARQCGMETLRSTFVQHIDTEPFSLESFAEGAGREAELVATDDYPSRPTLDLFLDHARAVVDRADIDDCHRQTRAVGIDESGDSLHVETLDTSLEARRVILALGLGAEPTRPTWAAGLSDDAPVTHIWNDAFDPSAAAAFDGETY
;
A
#
# COMPACT_ATOMS: atom_id res chain seq x y z
N MET A 1 27.61 50.12 -14.21
CA MET A 1 27.62 49.06 -13.22
C MET A 1 26.28 48.34 -13.34
N THR A 2 26.23 47.32 -14.14
CA THR A 2 25.02 46.58 -14.48
C THR A 2 24.95 45.38 -13.57
N ILE A 3 23.97 45.35 -12.67
CA ILE A 3 23.73 44.25 -11.74
C ILE A 3 23.04 43.16 -12.57
N GLY A 4 23.73 42.03 -12.73
CA GLY A 4 23.18 40.86 -13.39
C GLY A 4 22.02 40.30 -12.63
N GLN A 5 20.88 40.15 -13.29
CA GLN A 5 19.78 39.31 -12.85
C GLN A 5 20.24 37.85 -12.93
N HIS A 6 20.38 37.22 -11.80
CA HIS A 6 20.43 35.77 -11.71
C HIS A 6 19.00 35.26 -11.90
N ASP A 7 18.66 34.97 -13.16
CA ASP A 7 17.54 34.11 -13.49
C ASP A 7 17.92 32.67 -13.05
N THR A 8 17.53 32.32 -11.82
CA THR A 8 17.40 30.94 -11.43
C THR A 8 16.13 30.40 -12.08
N GLU A 9 16.28 29.99 -13.32
CA GLU A 9 15.31 29.18 -14.03
C GLU A 9 15.28 27.82 -13.32
N SER A 10 14.40 27.73 -12.30
CA SER A 10 14.02 26.45 -11.69
C SER A 10 13.45 25.60 -12.82
N ALA A 11 14.22 24.62 -13.29
CA ALA A 11 13.78 23.68 -14.29
C ALA A 11 12.41 23.13 -13.80
N ARG A 12 11.32 23.56 -14.43
CA ARG A 12 9.97 23.08 -14.13
C ARG A 12 9.99 21.59 -14.40
N ARG A 13 9.93 20.80 -13.30
CA ARG A 13 9.79 19.36 -13.37
C ARG A 13 8.47 19.08 -14.08
N GLN A 14 8.47 18.22 -15.08
CA GLN A 14 7.22 17.86 -15.75
C GLN A 14 6.27 17.21 -14.74
N PRO A 15 4.95 17.49 -14.85
CA PRO A 15 3.97 16.85 -13.98
C PRO A 15 4.02 15.33 -14.15
N TYR A 16 3.79 14.62 -13.07
CA TYR A 16 3.60 13.17 -13.12
C TYR A 16 2.36 12.83 -13.95
N GLU A 17 2.41 11.78 -14.75
CA GLU A 17 1.21 11.25 -15.40
C GLU A 17 0.24 10.69 -14.38
N TYR A 18 0.78 10.02 -13.34
CA TYR A 18 0.01 9.48 -12.23
C TYR A 18 0.68 9.73 -10.88
N VAL A 19 -0.12 10.21 -9.92
CA VAL A 19 0.21 10.13 -8.50
C VAL A 19 -0.79 9.19 -7.84
N ILE A 20 -0.30 8.11 -7.23
CA ILE A 20 -1.08 7.11 -6.49
C ILE A 20 -0.92 7.40 -5.00
N ILE A 21 -2.03 7.63 -4.30
CA ILE A 21 -2.02 7.87 -2.86
C ILE A 21 -2.37 6.57 -2.13
N GLY A 22 -1.37 5.97 -1.51
CA GLY A 22 -1.41 4.69 -0.81
C GLY A 22 -0.60 3.60 -1.50
N GLY A 23 0.38 3.03 -0.77
CA GLY A 23 1.28 1.95 -1.20
C GLY A 23 0.86 0.56 -0.71
N GLY A 24 -0.44 0.34 -0.46
CA GLY A 24 -0.99 -0.98 -0.16
C GLY A 24 -1.15 -1.85 -1.41
N ILE A 25 -1.85 -3.00 -1.29
CA ILE A 25 -2.05 -3.95 -2.39
C ILE A 25 -2.53 -3.26 -3.67
N HIS A 26 -3.58 -2.44 -3.59
CA HIS A 26 -4.16 -1.82 -4.77
C HIS A 26 -3.24 -0.77 -5.40
N GLY A 27 -2.59 0.08 -4.58
CA GLY A 27 -1.67 1.09 -5.10
C GLY A 27 -0.44 0.48 -5.76
N THR A 28 0.14 -0.56 -5.16
CA THR A 28 1.29 -1.27 -5.70
C THR A 28 0.92 -2.06 -6.97
N CYS A 29 -0.25 -2.72 -6.98
CA CYS A 29 -0.76 -3.41 -8.18
C CYS A 29 -0.97 -2.45 -9.36
N LEU A 30 -1.58 -1.27 -9.11
CA LEU A 30 -1.80 -0.27 -10.15
C LEU A 30 -0.49 0.31 -10.66
N ALA A 31 0.49 0.56 -9.77
CA ALA A 31 1.81 0.99 -10.18
C ALA A 31 2.50 -0.05 -11.07
N ASN A 32 2.47 -1.34 -10.67
CA ASN A 32 2.98 -2.42 -11.51
C ASN A 32 2.32 -2.42 -12.90
N TYR A 33 0.99 -2.36 -12.96
CA TYR A 33 0.27 -2.31 -14.23
C TYR A 33 0.68 -1.12 -15.10
N LEU A 34 0.79 0.08 -14.51
CA LEU A 34 1.19 1.29 -15.26
C LEU A 34 2.60 1.17 -15.83
N LEU A 35 3.54 0.60 -15.07
CA LEU A 35 4.94 0.47 -15.48
C LEU A 35 5.12 -0.65 -16.53
N THR A 36 4.45 -1.80 -16.36
CA THR A 36 4.63 -2.96 -17.23
C THR A 36 3.74 -2.90 -18.48
N ASP A 37 2.43 -2.89 -18.30
CA ASP A 37 1.46 -2.95 -19.41
C ASP A 37 1.09 -1.56 -19.93
N GLY A 38 1.08 -0.55 -19.05
CA GLY A 38 0.77 0.83 -19.40
C GLY A 38 1.88 1.54 -20.16
N GLY A 39 3.13 1.06 -20.06
CA GLY A 39 4.29 1.60 -20.74
C GLY A 39 4.77 2.95 -20.21
N TYR A 40 4.39 3.34 -18.98
CA TYR A 40 4.86 4.55 -18.33
C TYR A 40 6.24 4.33 -17.72
N ALA A 41 7.08 5.37 -17.77
CA ALA A 41 8.38 5.35 -17.11
C ALA A 41 8.23 5.62 -15.58
N HIS A 42 9.18 5.14 -14.76
CA HIS A 42 9.22 5.38 -13.32
C HIS A 42 9.17 6.87 -12.94
N GLY A 43 9.72 7.75 -13.80
CA GLY A 43 9.64 9.20 -13.61
C GLY A 43 8.25 9.81 -13.84
N GLU A 44 7.32 9.08 -14.45
CA GLU A 44 5.96 9.52 -14.76
C GLU A 44 4.92 9.04 -13.75
N VAL A 45 5.29 8.05 -12.91
CA VAL A 45 4.45 7.49 -11.85
C VAL A 45 5.04 7.80 -10.49
N ARG A 46 4.22 8.16 -9.51
CA ARG A 46 4.63 8.37 -8.13
C ARG A 46 3.64 7.74 -7.17
N ILE A 47 4.15 6.97 -6.20
CA ILE A 47 3.37 6.42 -5.09
C ILE A 47 3.67 7.24 -3.85
N VAL A 48 2.65 7.80 -3.21
CA VAL A 48 2.75 8.52 -1.93
C VAL A 48 2.27 7.58 -0.82
N GLU A 49 3.19 7.10 0.01
CA GLU A 49 2.92 6.20 1.12
C GLU A 49 3.77 6.62 2.34
N PRO A 50 3.16 6.85 3.51
CA PRO A 50 3.90 7.32 4.70
C PRO A 50 4.81 6.24 5.33
N ARG A 51 4.59 4.97 5.07
CA ARG A 51 5.48 3.91 5.56
C ARG A 51 6.73 3.82 4.69
N ASP A 52 7.75 3.24 5.26
CA ASP A 52 9.07 3.07 4.64
C ASP A 52 9.08 2.04 3.49
N GLU A 53 8.17 1.07 3.54
CA GLU A 53 8.03 0.02 2.52
C GLU A 53 6.62 -0.02 1.94
N LEU A 54 6.52 -0.36 0.65
CA LEU A 54 5.26 -0.72 0.02
C LEU A 54 4.69 -1.98 0.66
N LEU A 55 3.36 -2.11 0.70
CA LEU A 55 2.63 -3.22 1.32
C LEU A 55 2.71 -3.31 2.85
N ALA A 56 3.61 -2.56 3.52
CA ALA A 56 3.82 -2.65 4.97
C ALA A 56 2.53 -2.45 5.79
N SER A 57 1.65 -1.54 5.35
CA SER A 57 0.37 -1.32 6.02
C SER A 57 -0.57 -2.53 5.91
N PHE A 58 -0.56 -3.23 4.78
CA PHE A 58 -1.33 -4.46 4.58
C PHE A 58 -0.77 -5.59 5.43
N GLU A 59 0.55 -5.84 5.34
CA GLU A 59 1.22 -6.88 6.12
C GLU A 59 0.95 -6.72 7.61
N ARG A 60 1.16 -5.52 8.15
CA ARG A 60 0.90 -5.25 9.57
C ARG A 60 -0.54 -5.59 9.98
N LYS A 61 -1.52 -5.10 9.22
CA LYS A 61 -2.95 -5.35 9.52
C LYS A 61 -3.30 -6.84 9.42
N ALA A 62 -2.78 -7.53 8.42
CA ALA A 62 -3.01 -8.96 8.23
C ALA A 62 -2.44 -9.77 9.41
N ARG A 63 -1.20 -9.48 9.83
CA ARG A 63 -0.58 -10.14 10.97
C ARG A 63 -1.27 -9.81 12.30
N GLN A 64 -1.70 -8.57 12.50
CA GLN A 64 -2.48 -8.19 13.70
C GLN A 64 -3.82 -8.93 13.80
N CYS A 65 -4.43 -9.28 12.67
CA CYS A 65 -5.64 -10.09 12.63
C CYS A 65 -5.38 -11.61 12.74
N GLY A 66 -4.12 -12.04 12.88
CA GLY A 66 -3.76 -13.47 12.89
C GLY A 66 -4.01 -14.16 11.54
N MET A 67 -3.91 -13.42 10.43
CA MET A 67 -4.15 -13.99 9.10
C MET A 67 -2.97 -14.90 8.71
N GLU A 68 -3.22 -16.18 8.59
CA GLU A 68 -2.25 -17.17 8.11
C GLU A 68 -2.40 -17.44 6.61
N THR A 69 -3.64 -17.42 6.13
CA THR A 69 -4.00 -17.70 4.72
C THR A 69 -4.91 -16.60 4.22
N LEU A 70 -4.70 -16.14 2.99
CA LEU A 70 -5.55 -15.14 2.37
C LEU A 70 -6.95 -15.72 2.11
N ARG A 71 -7.96 -14.83 2.11
CA ARG A 71 -9.31 -15.19 1.67
C ARG A 71 -9.44 -15.21 0.16
N SER A 72 -8.64 -14.38 -0.52
CA SER A 72 -8.52 -14.35 -1.97
C SER A 72 -7.72 -15.55 -2.47
N THR A 73 -8.01 -15.97 -3.69
CA THR A 73 -7.30 -17.06 -4.34
C THR A 73 -5.99 -16.57 -4.95
N PHE A 74 -5.11 -17.50 -5.33
CA PHE A 74 -3.79 -17.17 -5.84
C PHE A 74 -3.79 -16.36 -7.15
N VAL A 75 -4.90 -16.33 -7.90
CA VAL A 75 -5.05 -15.48 -9.10
C VAL A 75 -5.29 -14.00 -8.78
N GLN A 76 -5.51 -13.67 -7.51
CA GLN A 76 -5.73 -12.30 -7.04
C GLN A 76 -4.49 -11.80 -6.30
N HIS A 77 -3.52 -11.31 -7.06
CA HIS A 77 -2.24 -10.79 -6.58
C HIS A 77 -1.89 -9.46 -7.27
N ILE A 78 -0.68 -8.96 -7.08
CA ILE A 78 -0.28 -7.64 -7.60
C ILE A 78 0.40 -7.69 -8.98
N ASP A 79 0.69 -8.89 -9.50
CA ASP A 79 1.27 -9.06 -10.83
C ASP A 79 0.22 -8.93 -11.92
N THR A 80 0.65 -8.62 -13.14
CA THR A 80 -0.21 -8.56 -14.33
C THR A 80 -0.44 -9.94 -14.95
N GLU A 81 0.45 -10.91 -14.72
CA GLU A 81 0.33 -12.29 -15.19
C GLU A 81 -0.54 -13.14 -14.23
N PRO A 82 -1.71 -13.62 -14.62
CA PRO A 82 -2.71 -14.23 -13.71
C PRO A 82 -2.22 -15.42 -12.88
N PHE A 83 -1.21 -16.15 -13.36
CA PHE A 83 -0.69 -17.36 -12.72
C PHE A 83 0.72 -17.17 -12.12
N SER A 84 1.19 -15.93 -12.01
CA SER A 84 2.56 -15.66 -11.57
C SER A 84 2.82 -16.10 -10.13
N LEU A 85 1.83 -16.03 -9.24
CA LEU A 85 1.97 -16.48 -7.86
C LEU A 85 2.07 -18.00 -7.78
N GLU A 86 1.28 -18.75 -8.57
CA GLU A 86 1.38 -20.20 -8.65
C GLU A 86 2.76 -20.61 -9.19
N SER A 87 3.20 -19.99 -10.31
CA SER A 87 4.53 -20.24 -10.88
C SER A 87 5.66 -19.88 -9.92
N PHE A 88 5.50 -18.82 -9.12
CA PHE A 88 6.45 -18.46 -8.07
C PHE A 88 6.53 -19.53 -6.98
N ALA A 89 5.38 -20.05 -6.54
CA ALA A 89 5.34 -21.13 -5.56
C ALA A 89 6.02 -22.39 -6.08
N GLU A 90 5.73 -22.81 -7.31
CA GLU A 90 6.37 -23.97 -7.97
C GLU A 90 7.88 -23.78 -8.10
N GLY A 91 8.33 -22.62 -8.60
CA GLY A 91 9.75 -22.31 -8.76
C GLY A 91 10.53 -22.28 -7.45
N ALA A 92 9.88 -21.98 -6.35
CA ALA A 92 10.45 -21.94 -5.00
C ALA A 92 10.27 -23.24 -4.21
N GLY A 93 9.55 -24.26 -4.74
CA GLY A 93 9.22 -25.50 -4.03
C GLY A 93 8.28 -25.26 -2.83
N ARG A 94 7.34 -24.29 -2.95
CA ARG A 94 6.44 -23.84 -1.91
C ARG A 94 4.97 -24.14 -2.23
N GLU A 95 4.69 -25.11 -3.09
CA GLU A 95 3.32 -25.46 -3.51
C GLU A 95 2.42 -25.85 -2.34
N ALA A 96 3.01 -26.39 -1.26
CA ALA A 96 2.28 -26.71 -0.03
C ALA A 96 1.66 -25.48 0.67
N GLU A 97 2.13 -24.27 0.33
CA GLU A 97 1.58 -23.01 0.83
C GLU A 97 0.39 -22.48 -0.01
N LEU A 98 0.07 -23.17 -1.08
CA LEU A 98 -1.19 -22.99 -1.82
C LEU A 98 -2.24 -23.91 -1.19
N VAL A 99 -2.94 -23.39 -0.19
CA VAL A 99 -3.93 -24.14 0.60
C VAL A 99 -5.14 -24.45 -0.28
N ALA A 100 -5.42 -25.75 -0.45
CA ALA A 100 -6.55 -26.22 -1.23
C ALA A 100 -7.87 -25.73 -0.63
N THR A 101 -8.82 -25.43 -1.51
CA THR A 101 -10.22 -25.15 -1.16
C THR A 101 -11.09 -26.24 -1.77
N ASP A 102 -12.40 -26.24 -1.47
CA ASP A 102 -13.33 -27.19 -2.07
C ASP A 102 -13.35 -27.06 -3.61
N ASP A 103 -13.09 -25.83 -4.10
CA ASP A 103 -13.01 -25.52 -5.51
C ASP A 103 -11.65 -24.90 -5.86
N TYR A 104 -11.13 -25.19 -7.07
CA TYR A 104 -9.99 -24.46 -7.64
C TYR A 104 -10.41 -23.00 -7.95
N PRO A 105 -9.55 -21.98 -7.73
CA PRO A 105 -8.14 -22.04 -7.36
C PRO A 105 -7.89 -21.98 -5.83
N SER A 106 -6.72 -22.52 -5.42
CA SER A 106 -6.23 -22.53 -4.03
C SER A 106 -5.98 -21.11 -3.50
N ARG A 107 -5.82 -21.02 -2.17
CA ARG A 107 -5.50 -19.76 -1.46
C ARG A 107 -4.05 -19.76 -0.99
N PRO A 108 -3.28 -18.70 -1.24
CA PRO A 108 -1.91 -18.63 -0.74
C PRO A 108 -1.89 -18.38 0.77
N THR A 109 -0.84 -18.87 1.43
CA THR A 109 -0.48 -18.36 2.76
C THR A 109 -0.13 -16.87 2.66
N LEU A 110 -0.21 -16.16 3.78
CA LEU A 110 0.17 -14.74 3.83
C LEU A 110 1.64 -14.55 3.44
N ASP A 111 2.52 -15.43 3.93
CA ASP A 111 3.95 -15.33 3.66
C ASP A 111 4.28 -15.57 2.18
N LEU A 112 3.68 -16.59 1.56
CA LEU A 112 3.84 -16.82 0.12
C LEU A 112 3.37 -15.64 -0.71
N PHE A 113 2.20 -15.06 -0.36
CA PHE A 113 1.67 -13.89 -1.06
C PHE A 113 2.59 -12.67 -0.93
N LEU A 114 3.10 -12.39 0.27
CA LEU A 114 3.98 -11.25 0.51
C LEU A 114 5.34 -11.40 -0.19
N ASP A 115 5.92 -12.61 -0.17
CA ASP A 115 7.19 -12.86 -0.85
C ASP A 115 7.06 -12.75 -2.37
N HIS A 116 5.97 -13.28 -2.94
CA HIS A 116 5.65 -13.05 -4.35
C HIS A 116 5.46 -11.57 -4.65
N ALA A 117 4.71 -10.84 -3.81
CA ALA A 117 4.47 -9.42 -4.02
C ALA A 117 5.77 -8.60 -3.96
N ARG A 118 6.69 -8.91 -3.05
CA ARG A 118 8.03 -8.29 -3.00
C ARG A 118 8.84 -8.61 -4.25
N ALA A 119 8.81 -9.86 -4.72
CA ALA A 119 9.49 -10.25 -5.97
C ALA A 119 8.95 -9.49 -7.20
N VAL A 120 7.64 -9.16 -7.22
CA VAL A 120 7.05 -8.32 -8.26
C VAL A 120 7.53 -6.88 -8.14
N VAL A 121 7.57 -6.32 -6.92
CA VAL A 121 8.08 -4.97 -6.65
C VAL A 121 9.52 -4.83 -7.10
N ASP A 122 10.37 -5.79 -6.72
CA ASP A 122 11.80 -5.82 -7.08
C ASP A 122 12.00 -5.97 -8.61
N ARG A 123 11.25 -6.86 -9.25
CA ARG A 123 11.39 -7.12 -10.69
C ARG A 123 11.02 -5.91 -11.56
N ALA A 124 10.05 -5.13 -11.12
CA ALA A 124 9.54 -3.97 -11.85
C ALA A 124 10.09 -2.64 -11.31
N ASP A 125 11.06 -2.67 -10.39
CA ASP A 125 11.66 -1.51 -9.73
C ASP A 125 10.61 -0.50 -9.22
N ILE A 126 9.48 -1.02 -8.66
CA ILE A 126 8.34 -0.17 -8.25
C ILE A 126 8.73 0.76 -7.10
N ASP A 127 9.70 0.38 -6.28
CA ASP A 127 10.22 1.20 -5.19
C ASP A 127 10.83 2.53 -5.67
N ASP A 128 11.31 2.61 -6.91
CA ASP A 128 11.76 3.86 -7.52
C ASP A 128 10.63 4.90 -7.66
N CYS A 129 9.38 4.43 -7.70
CA CYS A 129 8.21 5.29 -7.70
C CYS A 129 7.76 5.71 -6.30
N HIS A 130 8.23 5.04 -5.25
CA HIS A 130 7.82 5.30 -3.88
C HIS A 130 8.38 6.63 -3.35
N ARG A 131 7.51 7.41 -2.71
CA ARG A 131 7.87 8.58 -1.92
C ARG A 131 7.30 8.42 -0.53
N GLN A 132 8.19 8.25 0.43
CA GLN A 132 7.82 8.13 1.83
C GLN A 132 7.37 9.48 2.38
N THR A 133 6.08 9.77 2.23
CA THR A 133 5.43 10.95 2.78
C THR A 133 3.92 10.72 2.88
N ARG A 134 3.21 11.62 3.54
CA ARG A 134 1.74 11.59 3.67
C ARG A 134 1.12 12.67 2.80
N ALA A 135 0.15 12.28 1.96
CA ALA A 135 -0.72 13.23 1.30
C ALA A 135 -1.70 13.85 2.32
N VAL A 136 -1.86 15.16 2.29
CA VAL A 136 -2.71 15.93 3.21
C VAL A 136 -3.80 16.71 2.49
N GLY A 137 -3.68 16.90 1.18
CA GLY A 137 -4.67 17.59 0.37
C GLY A 137 -4.49 17.31 -1.12
N ILE A 138 -5.52 17.63 -1.89
CA ILE A 138 -5.49 17.64 -3.36
C ILE A 138 -6.22 18.90 -3.80
N ASP A 139 -5.55 19.71 -4.60
CA ASP A 139 -6.09 20.93 -5.19
C ASP A 139 -6.04 20.85 -6.72
N GLU A 140 -7.02 21.46 -7.38
CA GLU A 140 -7.07 21.59 -8.84
C GLU A 140 -6.57 22.99 -9.24
N SER A 141 -5.62 23.05 -10.16
CA SER A 141 -5.11 24.31 -10.70
C SER A 141 -4.89 24.20 -12.21
N GLY A 142 -5.76 24.84 -12.97
CA GLY A 142 -5.75 24.76 -14.43
C GLY A 142 -6.03 23.32 -14.90
N ASP A 143 -5.11 22.77 -15.69
CA ASP A 143 -5.21 21.42 -16.25
C ASP A 143 -4.45 20.36 -15.41
N SER A 144 -3.95 20.75 -14.24
CA SER A 144 -3.15 19.90 -13.36
C SER A 144 -3.79 19.75 -11.98
N LEU A 145 -3.51 18.60 -11.34
CA LEU A 145 -3.82 18.34 -9.94
C LEU A 145 -2.55 18.53 -9.09
N HIS A 146 -2.68 19.13 -7.93
CA HIS A 146 -1.61 19.31 -6.97
C HIS A 146 -1.90 18.46 -5.74
N VAL A 147 -1.04 17.45 -5.50
CA VAL A 147 -1.10 16.62 -4.30
C VAL A 147 -0.19 17.24 -3.26
N GLU A 148 -0.79 17.86 -2.25
CA GLU A 148 -0.09 18.41 -1.10
C GLU A 148 0.34 17.27 -0.17
N THR A 149 1.63 17.25 0.18
CA THR A 149 2.20 16.29 1.12
C THR A 149 2.81 17.02 2.32
N LEU A 150 3.24 16.29 3.34
CA LEU A 150 3.87 16.90 4.53
C LEU A 150 5.14 17.69 4.21
N ASP A 151 5.82 17.39 3.12
CA ASP A 151 7.14 17.94 2.79
C ASP A 151 7.20 18.67 1.43
N THR A 152 6.22 18.47 0.55
CA THR A 152 6.21 19.09 -0.78
C THR A 152 4.82 19.03 -1.43
N SER A 153 4.69 19.69 -2.58
CA SER A 153 3.56 19.53 -3.50
C SER A 153 4.01 18.79 -4.76
N LEU A 154 3.20 17.84 -5.22
CA LEU A 154 3.43 17.04 -6.43
C LEU A 154 2.39 17.43 -7.48
N GLU A 155 2.86 17.88 -8.64
CA GLU A 155 1.99 18.16 -9.79
C GLU A 155 1.74 16.88 -10.58
N ALA A 156 0.47 16.59 -10.89
CA ALA A 156 0.04 15.39 -11.58
C ALA A 156 -1.07 15.66 -12.60
N ARG A 157 -1.12 14.88 -13.67
CA ARG A 157 -2.26 14.87 -14.60
C ARG A 157 -3.43 14.05 -14.07
N ARG A 158 -3.14 13.02 -13.30
CA ARG A 158 -4.12 12.11 -12.71
C ARG A 158 -3.71 11.71 -11.31
N VAL A 159 -4.69 11.63 -10.41
CA VAL A 159 -4.49 11.14 -9.05
C VAL A 159 -5.39 9.92 -8.84
N ILE A 160 -4.79 8.86 -8.28
CA ILE A 160 -5.51 7.63 -7.92
C ILE A 160 -5.51 7.51 -6.40
N LEU A 161 -6.69 7.39 -5.81
CA LEU A 161 -6.87 7.18 -4.38
C LEU A 161 -6.92 5.69 -4.06
N ALA A 162 -5.83 5.15 -3.51
CA ALA A 162 -5.69 3.77 -3.07
C ALA A 162 -5.56 3.64 -1.55
N LEU A 163 -6.37 4.43 -0.82
CA LEU A 163 -6.27 4.66 0.64
C LEU A 163 -6.66 3.43 1.49
N GLY A 164 -7.29 2.42 0.91
CA GLY A 164 -7.83 1.28 1.65
C GLY A 164 -8.93 1.72 2.62
N LEU A 165 -8.94 1.13 3.82
CA LEU A 165 -9.94 1.44 4.86
C LEU A 165 -9.57 2.66 5.72
N GLY A 166 -8.62 3.49 5.27
CA GLY A 166 -8.14 4.67 5.96
C GLY A 166 -7.04 4.39 6.98
N ALA A 167 -6.36 5.47 7.38
CA ALA A 167 -5.24 5.42 8.32
C ALA A 167 -5.71 5.33 9.77
N GLU A 168 -6.87 5.89 10.09
CA GLU A 168 -7.40 5.95 11.44
C GLU A 168 -8.56 4.96 11.64
N PRO A 169 -8.51 4.14 12.71
CA PRO A 169 -9.60 3.26 13.06
C PRO A 169 -10.86 4.03 13.41
N THR A 170 -11.99 3.66 12.82
CA THR A 170 -13.28 4.26 13.18
C THR A 170 -13.80 3.61 14.46
N ARG A 171 -14.02 4.42 15.49
CA ARG A 171 -14.66 3.96 16.73
C ARG A 171 -16.18 4.10 16.63
N PRO A 172 -16.97 3.12 17.12
CA PRO A 172 -18.40 3.28 17.19
C PRO A 172 -18.76 4.40 18.18
N THR A 173 -19.94 5.01 18.00
CA THR A 173 -20.38 6.17 18.79
C THR A 173 -20.41 5.91 20.29
N TRP A 174 -20.74 4.68 20.71
CA TRP A 174 -20.75 4.29 22.14
C TRP A 174 -19.33 4.26 22.74
N ALA A 175 -18.29 4.06 21.93
CA ALA A 175 -16.90 4.06 22.38
C ALA A 175 -16.24 5.45 22.28
N ALA A 176 -16.88 6.43 21.61
CA ALA A 176 -16.32 7.77 21.41
C ALA A 176 -16.19 8.57 22.72
N GLY A 177 -16.96 8.20 23.77
CA GLY A 177 -16.93 8.85 25.08
C GLY A 177 -16.04 8.15 26.11
N LEU A 178 -15.34 7.08 25.73
CA LEU A 178 -14.42 6.40 26.63
C LEU A 178 -13.14 7.23 26.81
N SER A 179 -12.59 7.22 28.03
CA SER A 179 -11.29 7.83 28.31
C SER A 179 -10.17 7.10 27.56
N ASP A 180 -9.06 7.79 27.34
CA ASP A 180 -7.87 7.17 26.70
C ASP A 180 -7.27 6.02 27.53
N ASP A 181 -7.54 6.00 28.83
CA ASP A 181 -7.13 4.94 29.78
C ASP A 181 -8.11 3.74 29.81
N ALA A 182 -9.23 3.81 29.08
CA ALA A 182 -10.16 2.69 29.04
C ALA A 182 -9.49 1.46 28.36
N PRO A 183 -9.71 0.24 28.90
CA PRO A 183 -9.11 -0.98 28.33
C PRO A 183 -9.82 -1.41 27.03
N VAL A 184 -9.92 -0.47 26.09
CA VAL A 184 -10.55 -0.65 24.77
C VAL A 184 -9.59 -0.21 23.70
N THR A 185 -9.09 -1.15 22.93
CA THR A 185 -8.13 -0.90 21.84
C THR A 185 -8.70 -1.41 20.53
N HIS A 186 -8.54 -0.63 19.48
CA HIS A 186 -8.88 -1.09 18.14
C HIS A 186 -7.78 -2.02 17.61
N ILE A 187 -8.18 -3.16 17.00
CA ILE A 187 -7.24 -4.18 16.49
C ILE A 187 -6.17 -3.60 15.54
N TRP A 188 -6.45 -2.53 14.84
CA TRP A 188 -5.50 -1.85 13.93
C TRP A 188 -4.77 -0.66 14.55
N ASN A 189 -4.90 -0.46 15.86
CA ASN A 189 -4.08 0.50 16.57
C ASN A 189 -2.63 0.00 16.61
N ASP A 190 -1.66 0.90 16.46
CA ASP A 190 -0.24 0.54 16.49
C ASP A 190 0.20 -0.02 17.87
N ALA A 191 -0.51 0.35 18.93
CA ALA A 191 -0.29 -0.18 20.28
C ALA A 191 -1.01 -1.52 20.55
N PHE A 192 -1.79 -2.06 19.61
CA PHE A 192 -2.45 -3.35 19.80
C PHE A 192 -1.42 -4.49 19.75
N ASP A 193 -1.38 -5.27 20.83
CA ASP A 193 -0.55 -6.46 20.92
C ASP A 193 -1.46 -7.71 20.85
N PRO A 194 -1.42 -8.48 19.74
CA PRO A 194 -2.23 -9.70 19.62
C PRO A 194 -1.85 -10.78 20.64
N SER A 195 -0.60 -10.79 21.16
CA SER A 195 -0.18 -11.74 22.19
C SER A 195 -0.82 -11.44 23.55
N ALA A 196 -1.04 -10.16 23.85
CA ALA A 196 -1.77 -9.74 25.04
C ALA A 196 -3.25 -10.13 24.95
N ALA A 197 -3.85 -10.11 23.74
CA ALA A 197 -5.24 -10.54 23.53
C ALA A 197 -5.42 -12.05 23.76
N ALA A 198 -4.42 -12.87 23.50
CA ALA A 198 -4.44 -14.31 23.78
C ALA A 198 -4.46 -14.66 25.28
N ALA A 199 -4.10 -13.69 26.13
CA ALA A 199 -4.14 -13.85 27.59
C ALA A 199 -5.54 -13.67 28.20
N PHE A 200 -6.57 -13.30 27.42
CA PHE A 200 -7.97 -13.34 27.83
C PHE A 200 -8.47 -14.80 27.84
N ASP A 201 -8.01 -15.54 28.82
CA ASP A 201 -8.31 -16.95 29.00
C ASP A 201 -9.76 -17.11 29.53
N GLY A 202 -10.71 -17.25 28.60
CA GLY A 202 -11.97 -17.92 28.85
C GLY A 202 -13.05 -17.20 29.69
N GLU A 203 -12.85 -15.95 30.10
CA GLU A 203 -13.91 -15.19 30.76
C GLU A 203 -14.69 -14.36 29.73
N THR A 204 -15.89 -14.86 29.43
CA THR A 204 -16.87 -14.09 28.64
C THR A 204 -17.50 -13.03 29.56
N TYR A 205 -17.31 -11.76 29.23
CA TYR A 205 -18.04 -10.66 29.85
C TYR A 205 -19.32 -10.34 29.06
#